data_d14959b5aa7de6d9dc5f79351ce8dac3
#
_entry.id   d14959b5aa7de6d9dc5f79351ce8dac3
#
_cell.length_a   1.000
_cell.length_b   1.000
_cell.length_c   1.000
_cell.angle_alpha   90.00
_cell.angle_beta   90.00
_cell.angle_gamma   90.00
#
_symmetry.space_group_name_H-M   'P 1'
#
loop_
_entity.id
_entity.type
_entity.pdbx_description
1 polymer ?
#
loop_
_entity_poly.entity_id
_entity_poly.type
_entity_poly.pdbx_seq_one_letter_code
_entity_poly.pdbx_strand_id
1 'polypeptide(L)'
;MQVLWLAFDNFAGKGISAGIILKFLWYTTLLVAPQALPIGVLLSSIMTLGSLSENYEFAAAKSAGVSLQRMVRPIVFLAIFLSGINFLFLNYVYPYAMLKQLNMKVNIKKKQPAIALVAGSFNTEIPNFQIKFKEKYGEEDNLLKEVMIYDLSSKKGNNKIITAKRGEILSEEGSRYMTLVLKDGYYFEHHLKNGASFKEREKMPASYADFEKYTINIDISSFSNDDLEDEKYKTNYNMLSLAQLKDTLPTLKQNYDAFVNSRAKNLFLSIDVEDLHQYPDSLKNKDLSLDILENFELKEKRNILSTATSKLERTINNNKSNKDTLKNKRKYLNLYDIEFYNRVAFSLSCLLLFFIGAPLGSIIRKGGMGLPMILAIAIYVLYFFSNTFGRNLAEESSLTAITGSWLSVFLMLPLAITLTVRATKDKGLFDISSIFPSIKSKLKKNKIVNLNLIDIYFIKYKANAKKAFILYLFLLLLNIIIPITKHYFNSNLILTGSIIIIGYIILISLFIYIIKSLIHYDNIYKALNKKTDVLNIIVILFLGIPLYFIIYFYTLKDLKEKINLSKKINNDNTNSN
;
A
#
# COMPACT_ATOMS: atom_id res chain seq x y z
N MET A 1 -10.51 -1.50 -16.89
CA MET A 1 -11.25 -0.39 -17.49
C MET A 1 -10.89 0.95 -16.82
N GLN A 2 -11.07 1.12 -15.50
CA GLN A 2 -10.78 2.41 -14.82
C GLN A 2 -9.33 2.91 -15.02
N VAL A 3 -8.33 2.03 -14.94
CA VAL A 3 -6.91 2.38 -15.15
C VAL A 3 -6.64 2.85 -16.57
N LEU A 4 -7.28 2.21 -17.57
CA LEU A 4 -7.17 2.60 -18.97
C LEU A 4 -7.87 3.92 -19.24
N TRP A 5 -9.04 4.14 -18.61
CA TRP A 5 -9.75 5.40 -18.70
C TRP A 5 -8.94 6.56 -18.12
N LEU A 6 -8.39 6.40 -16.92
CA LEU A 6 -7.50 7.38 -16.29
C LEU A 6 -6.24 7.66 -17.12
N ALA A 7 -5.69 6.63 -17.78
CA ALA A 7 -4.55 6.78 -18.66
C ALA A 7 -4.92 7.55 -19.93
N PHE A 8 -6.11 7.29 -20.48
CA PHE A 8 -6.65 8.01 -21.64
C PHE A 8 -6.93 9.49 -21.32
N ASP A 9 -7.62 9.75 -20.21
CA ASP A 9 -8.01 11.09 -19.75
C ASP A 9 -6.78 12.00 -19.52
N ASN A 10 -5.67 11.43 -19.08
CA ASN A 10 -4.42 12.18 -18.91
C ASN A 10 -3.84 12.74 -20.22
N PHE A 11 -4.18 12.18 -21.38
CA PHE A 11 -3.57 12.51 -22.67
C PHE A 11 -4.57 12.96 -23.74
N ALA A 12 -5.86 12.60 -23.61
CA ALA A 12 -6.89 12.98 -24.57
C ALA A 12 -7.11 14.50 -24.56
N GLY A 13 -7.33 15.08 -25.73
CA GLY A 13 -7.56 16.52 -25.88
C GLY A 13 -6.34 17.41 -25.70
N LYS A 14 -5.13 16.82 -25.50
CA LYS A 14 -3.90 17.59 -25.21
C LYS A 14 -2.91 17.61 -26.38
N GLY A 15 -3.39 17.53 -27.63
CA GLY A 15 -2.55 17.62 -28.83
C GLY A 15 -1.61 16.43 -29.06
N ILE A 16 -1.85 15.29 -28.43
CA ILE A 16 -1.09 14.05 -28.65
C ILE A 16 -1.79 13.23 -29.73
N SER A 17 -1.03 12.73 -30.72
CA SER A 17 -1.63 11.92 -31.79
C SER A 17 -2.28 10.65 -31.22
N ALA A 18 -3.45 10.28 -31.78
CA ALA A 18 -4.20 9.11 -31.34
C ALA A 18 -3.39 7.82 -31.36
N GLY A 19 -2.45 7.67 -32.31
CA GLY A 19 -1.57 6.51 -32.38
C GLY A 19 -0.65 6.35 -31.18
N ILE A 20 -0.12 7.46 -30.65
CA ILE A 20 0.73 7.48 -29.44
C ILE A 20 -0.10 7.10 -28.21
N ILE A 21 -1.31 7.65 -28.09
CA ILE A 21 -2.22 7.32 -26.98
C ILE A 21 -2.56 5.82 -27.02
N LEU A 22 -2.88 5.28 -28.21
CA LEU A 22 -3.20 3.87 -28.36
C LEU A 22 -2.02 2.95 -27.99
N LYS A 23 -0.80 3.34 -28.40
CA LYS A 23 0.43 2.62 -28.06
C LYS A 23 0.70 2.66 -26.55
N PHE A 24 0.48 3.80 -25.89
CA PHE A 24 0.59 3.95 -24.44
C PHE A 24 -0.45 3.09 -23.70
N LEU A 25 -1.70 3.08 -24.16
CA LEU A 25 -2.77 2.26 -23.60
C LEU A 25 -2.48 0.77 -23.78
N TRP A 26 -1.89 0.38 -24.91
CA TRP A 26 -1.46 -1.00 -25.13
C TRP A 26 -0.43 -1.45 -24.08
N TYR A 27 0.64 -0.67 -23.88
CA TYR A 27 1.60 -1.00 -22.83
C TYR A 27 0.98 -0.99 -21.43
N THR A 28 0.08 -0.07 -21.14
CA THR A 28 -0.65 -0.03 -19.86
C THR A 28 -1.49 -1.29 -19.67
N THR A 29 -2.15 -1.78 -20.72
CA THR A 29 -2.93 -3.04 -20.70
C THR A 29 -2.03 -4.22 -20.36
N LEU A 30 -0.84 -4.31 -20.97
CA LEU A 30 0.14 -5.37 -20.66
C LEU A 30 0.62 -5.31 -19.21
N LEU A 31 0.69 -4.15 -18.58
CA LEU A 31 1.05 -4.04 -17.16
C LEU A 31 -0.04 -4.52 -16.20
N VAL A 32 -1.29 -4.38 -16.58
CA VAL A 32 -2.46 -4.79 -15.76
C VAL A 32 -2.80 -6.27 -15.96
N ALA A 33 -2.51 -6.83 -17.13
CA ALA A 33 -2.88 -8.20 -17.51
C ALA A 33 -2.47 -9.29 -16.49
N PRO A 34 -1.22 -9.34 -15.97
CA PRO A 34 -0.82 -10.36 -15.00
C PRO A 34 -1.58 -10.25 -13.67
N GLN A 35 -2.07 -9.06 -13.31
CA GLN A 35 -2.87 -8.86 -12.08
C GLN A 35 -4.31 -9.33 -12.25
N ALA A 36 -4.85 -9.27 -13.46
CA ALA A 36 -6.20 -9.73 -13.78
C ALA A 36 -6.30 -11.26 -13.85
N LEU A 37 -5.22 -11.97 -14.17
CA LEU A 37 -5.22 -13.41 -14.39
C LEU A 37 -5.57 -14.21 -13.12
N PRO A 38 -5.01 -13.95 -11.93
CA PRO A 38 -5.36 -14.67 -10.71
C PRO A 38 -6.83 -14.51 -10.30
N ILE A 39 -7.42 -13.33 -10.44
CA ILE A 39 -8.84 -13.11 -10.14
C ILE A 39 -9.72 -13.82 -11.18
N GLY A 40 -9.32 -13.81 -12.45
CA GLY A 40 -10.02 -14.53 -13.51
C GLY A 40 -10.06 -16.03 -13.27
N VAL A 41 -8.93 -16.63 -12.85
CA VAL A 41 -8.84 -18.05 -12.48
C VAL A 41 -9.72 -18.37 -11.27
N LEU A 42 -9.70 -17.51 -10.25
CA LEU A 42 -10.53 -17.69 -9.06
C LEU A 42 -12.02 -17.66 -9.42
N LEU A 43 -12.47 -16.61 -10.11
CA LEU A 43 -13.87 -16.45 -10.52
C LEU A 43 -14.34 -17.59 -11.43
N SER A 44 -13.55 -17.90 -12.47
CA SER A 44 -13.86 -18.97 -13.42
C SER A 44 -13.99 -20.33 -12.71
N SER A 45 -13.06 -20.64 -11.83
CA SER A 45 -13.09 -21.92 -11.09
C SER A 45 -14.28 -22.03 -10.15
N ILE A 46 -14.64 -20.95 -9.43
CA ILE A 46 -15.82 -20.94 -8.55
C ILE A 46 -17.10 -21.07 -9.37
N MET A 47 -17.23 -20.31 -10.45
CA MET A 47 -18.44 -20.32 -11.28
C MET A 47 -18.64 -21.66 -11.99
N THR A 48 -17.60 -22.21 -12.62
CA THR A 48 -17.69 -23.48 -13.33
C THR A 48 -18.04 -24.62 -12.40
N LEU A 49 -17.29 -24.78 -11.29
CA LEU A 49 -17.52 -25.87 -10.35
C LEU A 49 -18.77 -25.63 -9.49
N GLY A 50 -19.16 -24.37 -9.29
CA GLY A 50 -20.40 -23.99 -8.67
C GLY A 50 -21.62 -24.40 -9.50
N SER A 51 -21.59 -24.12 -10.81
CA SER A 51 -22.64 -24.55 -11.75
C SER A 51 -22.80 -26.06 -11.81
N LEU A 52 -21.67 -26.81 -11.91
CA LEU A 52 -21.70 -28.28 -11.87
C LEU A 52 -22.27 -28.82 -10.54
N SER A 53 -22.03 -28.12 -9.43
CA SER A 53 -22.57 -28.48 -8.12
C SER A 53 -24.06 -28.15 -7.99
N GLU A 54 -24.51 -27.02 -8.51
CA GLU A 54 -25.90 -26.56 -8.48
C GLU A 54 -26.80 -27.45 -9.35
N ASN A 55 -26.32 -27.83 -10.53
CA ASN A 55 -27.02 -28.73 -11.44
C ASN A 55 -26.97 -30.21 -11.05
N TYR A 56 -26.43 -30.54 -9.88
CA TYR A 56 -26.25 -31.91 -9.38
C TYR A 56 -25.35 -32.82 -10.24
N GLU A 57 -24.60 -32.27 -11.20
CA GLU A 57 -23.70 -33.02 -12.06
C GLU A 57 -22.55 -33.68 -11.27
N PHE A 58 -22.05 -33.02 -10.22
CA PHE A 58 -21.13 -33.65 -9.28
C PHE A 58 -21.74 -34.83 -8.53
N ALA A 59 -22.99 -34.73 -8.15
CA ALA A 59 -23.68 -35.84 -7.46
C ALA A 59 -23.87 -37.03 -8.40
N ALA A 60 -24.26 -36.79 -9.64
CA ALA A 60 -24.39 -37.81 -10.69
C ALA A 60 -23.07 -38.50 -11.00
N ALA A 61 -21.98 -37.72 -11.18
CA ALA A 61 -20.64 -38.28 -11.42
C ALA A 61 -20.13 -39.12 -10.25
N LYS A 62 -20.39 -38.69 -9.00
CA LYS A 62 -20.02 -39.45 -7.80
C LYS A 62 -20.82 -40.72 -7.64
N SER A 63 -22.09 -40.72 -7.96
CA SER A 63 -22.92 -41.95 -7.95
C SER A 63 -22.44 -42.98 -8.99
N ALA A 64 -21.83 -42.49 -10.09
CA ALA A 64 -21.16 -43.32 -11.08
C ALA A 64 -19.73 -43.74 -10.68
N GLY A 65 -19.28 -43.47 -9.42
CA GLY A 65 -17.97 -43.84 -8.90
C GLY A 65 -16.82 -42.94 -9.24
N VAL A 66 -17.07 -41.76 -9.89
CA VAL A 66 -16.01 -40.81 -10.23
C VAL A 66 -15.70 -39.90 -9.03
N SER A 67 -14.44 -39.91 -8.56
CA SER A 67 -14.05 -39.03 -7.46
C SER A 67 -13.90 -37.57 -7.90
N LEU A 68 -14.16 -36.60 -6.99
CA LEU A 68 -13.96 -35.17 -7.25
C LEU A 68 -12.55 -34.85 -7.77
N GLN A 69 -11.53 -35.52 -7.20
CA GLN A 69 -10.13 -35.34 -7.62
C GLN A 69 -9.90 -35.71 -9.09
N ARG A 70 -10.56 -36.79 -9.56
CA ARG A 70 -10.43 -37.21 -10.97
C ARG A 70 -11.11 -36.21 -11.90
N MET A 71 -12.25 -35.65 -11.50
CA MET A 71 -12.97 -34.64 -12.29
C MET A 71 -12.21 -33.31 -12.39
N VAL A 72 -11.60 -32.88 -11.30
CA VAL A 72 -10.89 -31.58 -11.25
C VAL A 72 -9.47 -31.65 -11.82
N ARG A 73 -8.90 -32.85 -11.94
CA ARG A 73 -7.51 -33.06 -12.41
C ARG A 73 -7.16 -32.32 -13.73
N PRO A 74 -7.98 -32.35 -14.80
CA PRO A 74 -7.68 -31.62 -16.03
C PRO A 74 -7.60 -30.09 -15.82
N ILE A 75 -8.47 -29.57 -14.94
CA ILE A 75 -8.50 -28.12 -14.63
C ILE A 75 -7.29 -27.72 -13.79
N VAL A 76 -6.79 -28.63 -12.92
CA VAL A 76 -5.51 -28.41 -12.19
C VAL A 76 -4.34 -28.28 -13.17
N PHE A 77 -4.25 -29.11 -14.20
CA PHE A 77 -3.22 -28.98 -15.24
C PHE A 77 -3.33 -27.64 -15.97
N LEU A 78 -4.55 -27.21 -16.30
CA LEU A 78 -4.79 -25.89 -16.89
C LEU A 78 -4.34 -24.76 -15.94
N ALA A 79 -4.64 -24.87 -14.65
CA ALA A 79 -4.23 -23.86 -13.66
C ALA A 79 -2.69 -23.79 -13.50
N ILE A 80 -2.01 -24.93 -13.53
CA ILE A 80 -0.53 -24.98 -13.55
C ILE A 80 0.02 -24.33 -14.82
N PHE A 81 -0.58 -24.63 -15.98
CA PHE A 81 -0.19 -24.03 -17.26
C PHE A 81 -0.38 -22.51 -17.26
N LEU A 82 -1.54 -22.01 -16.77
CA LEU A 82 -1.80 -20.59 -16.63
C LEU A 82 -0.84 -19.90 -15.64
N SER A 83 -0.48 -20.57 -14.54
CA SER A 83 0.53 -20.09 -13.60
C SER A 83 1.91 -19.96 -14.26
N GLY A 84 2.29 -20.93 -15.11
CA GLY A 84 3.50 -20.88 -15.92
C GLY A 84 3.50 -19.72 -16.93
N ILE A 85 2.38 -19.53 -17.63
CA ILE A 85 2.20 -18.39 -18.56
C ILE A 85 2.33 -17.08 -17.79
N ASN A 86 1.69 -16.95 -16.61
CA ASN A 86 1.79 -15.74 -15.80
C ASN A 86 3.23 -15.46 -15.36
N PHE A 87 3.99 -16.51 -15.01
CA PHE A 87 5.41 -16.38 -14.70
C PHE A 87 6.22 -15.85 -15.89
N LEU A 88 6.05 -16.41 -17.08
CA LEU A 88 6.72 -15.96 -18.30
C LEU A 88 6.34 -14.52 -18.63
N PHE A 89 5.06 -14.19 -18.47
CA PHE A 89 4.56 -12.83 -18.68
C PHE A 89 5.20 -11.83 -17.73
N LEU A 90 5.24 -12.14 -16.44
CA LEU A 90 5.88 -11.30 -15.41
C LEU A 90 7.39 -11.16 -15.61
N ASN A 91 8.04 -12.17 -16.20
CA ASN A 91 9.49 -12.16 -16.39
C ASN A 91 9.94 -11.42 -17.65
N TYR A 92 9.15 -11.47 -18.73
CA TYR A 92 9.56 -10.95 -20.04
C TYR A 92 8.67 -9.81 -20.54
N VAL A 93 7.36 -10.00 -20.53
CA VAL A 93 6.41 -9.03 -21.13
C VAL A 93 6.24 -7.82 -20.24
N TYR A 94 6.05 -8.04 -18.95
CA TYR A 94 5.84 -6.97 -17.97
C TYR A 94 7.04 -5.99 -17.88
N PRO A 95 8.30 -6.43 -17.76
CA PRO A 95 9.47 -5.55 -17.75
C PRO A 95 9.61 -4.74 -19.02
N TYR A 96 9.40 -5.37 -20.18
CA TYR A 96 9.42 -4.68 -21.47
C TYR A 96 8.32 -3.61 -21.59
N ALA A 97 7.10 -3.97 -21.20
CA ALA A 97 5.97 -3.02 -21.21
C ALA A 97 6.24 -1.84 -20.25
N MET A 98 6.81 -2.11 -19.08
CA MET A 98 7.16 -1.08 -18.10
C MET A 98 8.25 -0.13 -18.59
N LEU A 99 9.30 -0.67 -19.24
CA LEU A 99 10.35 0.10 -19.87
C LEU A 99 9.76 1.06 -20.91
N LYS A 100 8.95 0.53 -21.84
CA LYS A 100 8.35 1.34 -22.91
C LYS A 100 7.35 2.36 -22.38
N GLN A 101 6.45 1.94 -21.48
CA GLN A 101 5.41 2.80 -20.92
C GLN A 101 6.01 3.97 -20.11
N LEU A 102 7.01 3.70 -19.24
CA LEU A 102 7.61 4.75 -18.42
C LEU A 102 8.41 5.75 -19.27
N ASN A 103 9.23 5.26 -20.20
CA ASN A 103 9.99 6.16 -21.09
C ASN A 103 9.04 6.98 -21.96
N MET A 104 8.01 6.35 -22.55
CA MET A 104 6.99 7.08 -23.32
C MET A 104 6.28 8.13 -22.45
N LYS A 105 5.88 7.81 -21.22
CA LYS A 105 5.27 8.79 -20.29
C LYS A 105 6.19 9.99 -20.01
N VAL A 106 7.49 9.75 -19.82
CA VAL A 106 8.47 10.83 -19.60
C VAL A 106 8.69 11.63 -20.87
N ASN A 107 8.81 10.98 -22.02
CA ASN A 107 9.06 11.64 -23.28
C ASN A 107 7.86 12.47 -23.76
N ILE A 108 6.63 11.99 -23.53
CA ILE A 108 5.40 12.79 -23.76
C ILE A 108 5.41 14.06 -22.92
N LYS A 109 5.72 13.94 -21.62
CA LYS A 109 5.82 15.11 -20.73
C LYS A 109 6.88 16.11 -21.20
N LYS A 110 7.97 15.63 -21.79
CA LYS A 110 9.01 16.51 -22.35
C LYS A 110 8.55 17.18 -23.63
N LYS A 111 7.93 16.46 -24.57
CA LYS A 111 7.42 17.05 -25.83
C LYS A 111 6.34 18.10 -25.61
N GLN A 112 5.56 17.96 -24.55
CA GLN A 112 4.51 18.91 -24.20
C GLN A 112 4.62 19.32 -22.71
N PRO A 113 5.50 20.27 -22.39
CA PRO A 113 5.72 20.72 -21.00
C PRO A 113 4.44 21.25 -20.33
N ALA A 114 3.50 21.79 -21.12
CA ALA A 114 2.19 22.24 -20.64
C ALA A 114 1.40 21.12 -19.95
N ILE A 115 1.51 19.87 -20.41
CA ILE A 115 0.86 18.70 -19.79
C ILE A 115 1.51 18.35 -18.45
N ALA A 116 2.81 18.58 -18.29
CA ALA A 116 3.55 18.23 -17.09
C ALA A 116 3.23 19.13 -15.89
N LEU A 117 2.66 20.33 -16.13
CA LEU A 117 2.38 21.31 -15.09
C LEU A 117 1.21 20.86 -14.19
N VAL A 118 1.45 20.77 -12.89
CA VAL A 118 0.49 20.33 -11.87
C VAL A 118 0.03 21.54 -11.03
N ALA A 119 -1.28 21.69 -10.84
CA ALA A 119 -1.85 22.74 -10.02
C ALA A 119 -1.48 22.61 -8.54
N GLY A 120 -1.35 23.71 -7.82
CA GLY A 120 -1.11 23.77 -6.38
C GLY A 120 0.34 23.58 -5.93
N SER A 121 1.24 23.09 -6.78
CA SER A 121 2.65 22.87 -6.47
C SER A 121 3.59 23.67 -7.37
N PHE A 122 4.84 23.83 -6.94
CA PHE A 122 5.88 24.38 -7.82
C PHE A 122 6.33 23.33 -8.83
N ASN A 123 6.17 23.65 -10.09
CA ASN A 123 6.62 22.83 -11.20
C ASN A 123 8.03 23.25 -11.59
N THR A 124 8.97 22.34 -11.50
CA THR A 124 10.41 22.53 -11.81
C THR A 124 10.82 21.80 -13.08
N GLU A 125 9.86 21.24 -13.80
CA GLU A 125 10.08 20.46 -15.04
C GLU A 125 10.61 21.35 -16.18
N ILE A 126 10.31 22.65 -16.15
CA ILE A 126 10.74 23.63 -17.16
C ILE A 126 12.10 24.21 -16.75
N PRO A 127 13.15 24.08 -17.58
CA PRO A 127 14.47 24.58 -17.26
C PRO A 127 14.47 26.09 -16.96
N ASN A 128 15.15 26.47 -15.92
CA ASN A 128 15.30 27.84 -15.45
C ASN A 128 14.02 28.53 -14.97
N PHE A 129 12.89 27.85 -14.89
CA PHE A 129 11.63 28.39 -14.39
C PHE A 129 11.01 27.48 -13.35
N GLN A 130 10.49 28.07 -12.28
CA GLN A 130 9.63 27.38 -11.30
C GLN A 130 8.25 28.04 -11.37
N ILE A 131 7.27 27.30 -11.85
CA ILE A 131 5.92 27.82 -12.09
C ILE A 131 4.95 27.18 -11.11
N LYS A 132 4.20 28.02 -10.39
CA LYS A 132 3.08 27.60 -9.53
C LYS A 132 1.81 28.30 -9.97
N PHE A 133 0.70 27.60 -9.96
CA PHE A 133 -0.63 28.15 -10.23
C PHE A 133 -1.65 27.37 -9.39
N LYS A 134 -2.81 28.00 -9.14
CA LYS A 134 -3.83 27.42 -8.27
C LYS A 134 -4.62 26.32 -8.99
N GLU A 135 -5.09 26.59 -10.18
CA GLU A 135 -5.90 25.68 -10.99
C GLU A 135 -5.67 25.90 -12.49
N LYS A 136 -5.89 24.84 -13.27
CA LYS A 136 -6.03 24.91 -14.72
C LYS A 136 -7.49 24.89 -15.09
N TYR A 137 -7.87 25.61 -16.14
CA TYR A 137 -9.23 25.64 -16.66
C TYR A 137 -9.23 25.89 -18.18
N GLY A 138 -10.42 25.83 -18.79
CA GLY A 138 -10.58 25.87 -20.26
C GLY A 138 -10.68 24.47 -20.85
N GLU A 139 -11.17 24.36 -22.09
CA GLU A 139 -11.39 23.07 -22.76
C GLU A 139 -10.09 22.30 -23.04
N GLU A 140 -8.96 23.02 -23.19
CA GLU A 140 -7.65 22.43 -23.46
C GLU A 140 -6.71 22.46 -22.23
N ASP A 141 -7.20 22.77 -21.02
CA ASP A 141 -6.38 22.94 -19.83
C ASP A 141 -5.20 23.94 -20.01
N ASN A 142 -5.38 24.95 -20.86
CA ASN A 142 -4.35 25.93 -21.21
C ASN A 142 -4.43 27.24 -20.44
N LEU A 143 -5.53 27.47 -19.72
CA LEU A 143 -5.73 28.66 -18.90
C LEU A 143 -5.33 28.40 -17.45
N LEU A 144 -4.62 29.34 -16.85
CA LEU A 144 -4.08 29.27 -15.49
C LEU A 144 -4.65 30.38 -14.62
N LYS A 145 -4.90 30.09 -13.36
CA LYS A 145 -5.36 31.06 -12.36
C LYS A 145 -4.36 31.21 -11.23
N GLU A 146 -4.16 32.45 -10.78
CA GLU A 146 -3.21 32.80 -9.70
C GLU A 146 -1.80 32.22 -9.97
N VAL A 147 -1.15 32.73 -10.98
CA VAL A 147 0.16 32.24 -11.44
C VAL A 147 1.29 32.95 -10.70
N MET A 148 2.29 32.18 -10.27
CA MET A 148 3.55 32.67 -9.69
C MET A 148 4.71 31.98 -10.37
N ILE A 149 5.67 32.74 -10.86
CA ILE A 149 6.84 32.26 -11.59
C ILE A 149 8.10 32.80 -10.94
N TYR A 150 9.04 31.90 -10.65
CA TYR A 150 10.43 32.25 -10.36
C TYR A 150 11.26 32.01 -11.62
N ASP A 151 11.89 33.06 -12.11
CA ASP A 151 12.84 32.98 -13.21
C ASP A 151 14.27 32.81 -12.65
N LEU A 152 14.85 31.64 -12.87
CA LEU A 152 16.17 31.24 -12.40
C LEU A 152 17.25 31.38 -13.51
N SER A 153 16.93 31.97 -14.66
CA SER A 153 17.82 32.07 -15.82
C SER A 153 19.10 32.84 -15.50
N SER A 154 19.09 33.74 -14.54
CA SER A 154 20.19 34.62 -14.18
C SER A 154 21.24 33.99 -13.27
N LYS A 155 21.36 32.73 -13.03
CA LYS A 155 22.36 32.05 -12.12
C LYS A 155 22.66 32.77 -10.78
N LYS A 156 21.91 33.84 -10.44
CA LYS A 156 22.09 34.68 -9.25
C LYS A 156 21.11 34.35 -8.12
N GLY A 157 20.38 33.22 -8.23
CA GLY A 157 19.34 32.80 -7.29
C GLY A 157 17.95 33.31 -7.70
N ASN A 158 16.99 33.20 -6.79
CA ASN A 158 15.58 33.58 -7.00
C ASN A 158 15.38 35.09 -6.94
N ASN A 159 15.97 35.81 -7.88
CA ASN A 159 15.97 37.28 -7.92
C ASN A 159 14.86 37.88 -8.80
N LYS A 160 14.16 37.05 -9.61
CA LYS A 160 13.03 37.47 -10.44
C LYS A 160 11.78 36.72 -10.10
N ILE A 161 10.72 37.44 -9.76
CA ILE A 161 9.41 36.89 -9.40
C ILE A 161 8.34 37.57 -10.24
N ILE A 162 7.50 36.79 -10.88
CA ILE A 162 6.38 37.27 -11.67
C ILE A 162 5.12 36.65 -11.11
N THR A 163 4.12 37.49 -10.79
CA THR A 163 2.81 37.04 -10.33
C THR A 163 1.73 37.57 -11.25
N ALA A 164 0.70 36.79 -11.53
CA ALA A 164 -0.41 37.21 -12.37
C ALA A 164 -1.73 36.57 -11.91
N LYS A 165 -2.82 37.29 -12.09
CA LYS A 165 -4.17 36.75 -11.75
C LYS A 165 -4.57 35.66 -12.74
N ARG A 166 -4.19 35.79 -13.99
CA ARG A 166 -4.54 34.87 -15.07
C ARG A 166 -3.31 34.59 -15.93
N GLY A 167 -3.18 33.39 -16.43
CA GLY A 167 -2.17 33.00 -17.40
C GLY A 167 -2.79 32.15 -18.50
N GLU A 168 -2.15 32.14 -19.66
CA GLU A 168 -2.54 31.35 -20.82
C GLU A 168 -1.28 30.72 -21.41
N ILE A 169 -1.30 29.39 -21.59
CA ILE A 169 -0.21 28.65 -22.19
C ILE A 169 -0.52 28.48 -23.67
N LEU A 170 0.35 29.01 -24.52
CA LEU A 170 0.30 28.80 -25.97
C LEU A 170 1.49 27.91 -26.34
N SER A 171 1.22 26.69 -26.73
CA SER A 171 2.24 25.72 -27.16
C SER A 171 1.75 25.03 -28.43
N GLU A 172 2.36 25.36 -29.55
CA GLU A 172 2.11 24.68 -30.82
C GLU A 172 2.96 23.42 -30.92
N GLU A 173 2.41 22.36 -31.51
CA GLU A 173 3.12 21.08 -31.70
C GLU A 173 4.35 21.31 -32.60
N GLY A 174 5.53 20.93 -32.12
CA GLY A 174 6.80 21.15 -32.84
C GLY A 174 7.41 22.53 -32.67
N SER A 175 6.79 23.46 -31.93
CA SER A 175 7.37 24.76 -31.66
C SER A 175 8.63 24.65 -30.78
N ARG A 176 9.64 25.45 -31.05
CA ARG A 176 10.81 25.60 -30.21
C ARG A 176 10.52 26.33 -28.90
N TYR A 177 9.45 27.11 -28.86
CA TYR A 177 9.10 27.98 -27.75
C TYR A 177 7.71 27.64 -27.23
N MET A 178 7.59 27.58 -25.90
CA MET A 178 6.32 27.64 -25.19
C MET A 178 6.11 29.10 -24.79
N THR A 179 5.02 29.70 -25.22
CA THR A 179 4.67 31.07 -24.88
C THR A 179 3.69 31.07 -23.72
N LEU A 180 4.02 31.76 -22.64
CA LEU A 180 3.16 31.98 -21.49
C LEU A 180 2.73 33.44 -21.49
N VAL A 181 1.44 33.69 -21.67
CA VAL A 181 0.81 35.00 -21.64
C VAL A 181 0.20 35.23 -20.30
N LEU A 182 0.73 36.16 -19.53
CA LEU A 182 0.25 36.52 -18.18
C LEU A 182 -0.58 37.80 -18.27
N LYS A 183 -1.68 37.87 -17.53
CA LYS A 183 -2.59 39.03 -17.51
C LYS A 183 -2.83 39.49 -16.07
N ASP A 184 -2.83 40.81 -15.88
CA ASP A 184 -3.07 41.48 -14.61
C ASP A 184 -2.10 41.05 -13.52
N GLY A 185 -0.88 41.51 -13.54
CA GLY A 185 0.17 41.02 -12.66
C GLY A 185 1.26 42.00 -12.29
N TYR A 186 2.21 41.48 -11.54
CA TYR A 186 3.35 42.19 -11.00
C TYR A 186 4.64 41.50 -11.37
N TYR A 187 5.65 42.27 -11.72
CA TYR A 187 7.02 41.85 -11.96
C TYR A 187 7.91 42.43 -10.87
N PHE A 188 8.75 41.59 -10.27
CA PHE A 188 9.75 41.98 -9.29
C PHE A 188 11.10 41.39 -9.67
N GLU A 189 12.16 42.25 -9.71
CA GLU A 189 13.51 41.81 -9.91
C GLU A 189 14.48 42.51 -8.95
N HIS A 190 15.26 41.72 -8.23
CA HIS A 190 16.32 42.20 -7.37
C HIS A 190 17.67 42.14 -8.10
N HIS A 191 18.32 43.29 -8.28
CA HIS A 191 19.57 43.41 -9.04
C HIS A 191 20.76 43.01 -8.18
N LEU A 192 20.98 41.71 -7.99
CA LEU A 192 22.02 41.14 -7.14
C LEU A 192 23.38 41.12 -7.87
N LYS A 193 24.47 41.51 -7.16
CA LYS A 193 25.85 41.27 -7.60
C LYS A 193 26.33 39.88 -7.21
N ASN A 194 27.15 39.24 -8.03
CA ASN A 194 27.73 37.95 -7.71
C ASN A 194 28.63 38.05 -6.46
N GLY A 195 28.48 37.13 -5.52
CA GLY A 195 29.30 37.08 -4.32
C GLY A 195 28.90 38.04 -3.19
N ALA A 196 27.83 38.84 -3.37
CA ALA A 196 27.37 39.78 -2.33
C ALA A 196 26.91 39.04 -1.08
N SER A 197 27.35 39.53 0.08
CA SER A 197 26.91 39.06 1.40
C SER A 197 25.42 39.35 1.63
N PHE A 198 24.78 38.65 2.61
CA PHE A 198 23.37 38.86 2.92
C PHE A 198 23.03 40.34 3.24
N LYS A 199 23.90 41.03 4.01
CA LYS A 199 23.71 42.43 4.37
C LYS A 199 23.89 43.41 3.17
N GLU A 200 24.70 43.05 2.21
CA GLU A 200 24.88 43.82 0.98
C GLU A 200 23.69 43.65 0.02
N ARG A 201 23.11 42.45 0.00
CA ARG A 201 21.91 42.16 -0.81
C ARG A 201 20.71 43.00 -0.41
N GLU A 202 20.50 43.24 0.89
CA GLU A 202 19.41 44.10 1.40
C GLU A 202 19.49 45.56 0.89
N LYS A 203 20.69 46.03 0.54
CA LYS A 203 20.92 47.41 0.07
C LYS A 203 20.95 47.54 -1.46
N MET A 204 20.77 46.46 -2.19
CA MET A 204 20.80 46.46 -3.63
C MET A 204 19.48 46.93 -4.25
N PRO A 205 19.49 47.63 -5.37
CA PRO A 205 18.27 48.14 -5.99
C PRO A 205 17.40 46.97 -6.49
N ALA A 206 16.08 47.18 -6.40
CA ALA A 206 15.08 46.30 -6.97
C ALA A 206 14.19 47.06 -7.95
N SER A 207 13.78 46.39 -9.02
CA SER A 207 12.77 46.88 -9.95
C SER A 207 11.42 46.26 -9.65
N TYR A 208 10.40 47.08 -9.71
CA TYR A 208 9.02 46.68 -9.57
C TYR A 208 8.20 47.28 -10.72
N ALA A 209 7.36 46.46 -11.34
CA ALA A 209 6.49 46.90 -12.42
C ALA A 209 5.14 46.19 -12.38
N ASP A 210 4.08 46.95 -12.62
CA ASP A 210 2.74 46.42 -12.85
C ASP A 210 2.55 46.19 -14.34
N PHE A 211 1.87 45.14 -14.75
CA PHE A 211 1.57 44.88 -16.14
C PHE A 211 0.14 44.40 -16.35
N GLU A 212 -0.49 44.87 -17.40
CA GLU A 212 -1.76 44.34 -17.89
C GLU A 212 -1.54 43.05 -18.68
N LYS A 213 -0.46 42.97 -19.47
CA LYS A 213 -0.08 41.80 -20.23
C LYS A 213 1.44 41.64 -20.24
N TYR A 214 1.90 40.44 -19.91
CA TYR A 214 3.30 40.08 -19.96
C TYR A 214 3.47 38.75 -20.67
N THR A 215 4.35 38.67 -21.67
CA THR A 215 4.57 37.47 -22.46
C THR A 215 5.98 36.93 -22.24
N ILE A 216 6.06 35.66 -21.85
CA ILE A 216 7.31 34.95 -21.66
C ILE A 216 7.42 33.85 -22.71
N ASN A 217 8.49 33.88 -23.50
CA ASN A 217 8.84 32.80 -24.42
C ASN A 217 9.88 31.91 -23.75
N ILE A 218 9.52 30.68 -23.44
CA ILE A 218 10.38 29.70 -22.78
C ILE A 218 10.93 28.77 -23.86
N ASP A 219 12.26 28.71 -24.00
CA ASP A 219 12.90 27.79 -24.95
C ASP A 219 12.74 26.35 -24.48
N ILE A 220 11.96 25.58 -25.22
CA ILE A 220 11.70 24.16 -25.00
C ILE A 220 12.41 23.27 -26.04
N SER A 221 13.39 23.80 -26.78
CA SER A 221 14.13 23.05 -27.81
C SER A 221 14.85 21.82 -27.24
N SER A 222 15.30 21.91 -25.98
CA SER A 222 15.88 20.77 -25.27
C SER A 222 14.88 19.59 -25.05
N PHE A 223 13.58 19.85 -25.20
CA PHE A 223 12.51 18.86 -25.08
C PHE A 223 12.07 18.33 -26.45
N SER A 224 12.29 19.08 -27.54
CA SER A 224 11.79 18.73 -28.88
C SER A 224 12.61 17.67 -29.60
N ASN A 225 13.89 17.49 -29.23
CA ASN A 225 14.83 16.59 -29.92
C ASN A 225 14.79 15.13 -29.43
N ASP A 226 14.08 14.82 -28.34
CA ASP A 226 13.97 13.44 -27.86
C ASP A 226 12.92 12.68 -28.67
N ASP A 227 13.33 11.60 -29.31
CA ASP A 227 12.42 10.64 -29.91
C ASP A 227 11.49 10.08 -28.82
N LEU A 228 10.18 9.97 -29.10
CA LEU A 228 9.21 9.41 -28.14
C LEU A 228 9.55 7.97 -27.74
N GLU A 229 10.38 7.29 -28.52
CA GLU A 229 10.87 5.95 -28.27
C GLU A 229 12.22 5.91 -27.55
N ASP A 230 12.83 7.07 -27.26
CA ASP A 230 14.12 7.12 -26.55
C ASP A 230 14.02 6.51 -25.14
N GLU A 231 14.89 5.55 -24.87
CA GLU A 231 14.91 4.78 -23.63
C GLU A 231 16.01 5.28 -22.69
N LYS A 232 15.78 6.41 -22.04
CA LYS A 232 16.74 6.95 -21.05
C LYS A 232 16.72 6.17 -19.72
N TYR A 233 15.56 5.67 -19.33
CA TYR A 233 15.37 4.93 -18.08
C TYR A 233 15.36 3.44 -18.36
N LYS A 234 16.45 2.71 -18.02
CA LYS A 234 16.61 1.28 -18.30
C LYS A 234 16.81 0.42 -17.05
N THR A 235 17.13 1.04 -15.91
CA THR A 235 17.64 0.33 -14.73
C THR A 235 16.68 0.27 -13.55
N ASN A 236 15.41 0.63 -13.73
CA ASN A 236 14.43 0.54 -12.65
C ASN A 236 14.10 -0.95 -12.39
N TYR A 237 13.93 -1.33 -11.12
CA TYR A 237 13.65 -2.71 -10.68
C TYR A 237 12.50 -3.39 -11.44
N ASN A 238 11.46 -2.62 -11.82
CA ASN A 238 10.30 -3.14 -12.56
C ASN A 238 10.60 -3.45 -14.04
N MET A 239 11.71 -2.92 -14.58
CA MET A 239 12.09 -3.05 -16.00
C MET A 239 13.06 -4.20 -16.27
N LEU A 240 13.57 -4.81 -15.21
CA LEU A 240 14.58 -5.86 -15.31
C LEU A 240 13.93 -7.25 -15.26
N SER A 241 14.43 -8.20 -16.05
CA SER A 241 14.06 -9.61 -15.91
C SER A 241 14.67 -10.22 -14.64
N LEU A 242 14.22 -11.41 -14.23
CA LEU A 242 14.79 -12.11 -13.07
C LEU A 242 16.30 -12.36 -13.22
N ALA A 243 16.79 -12.69 -14.42
CA ALA A 243 18.21 -12.83 -14.67
C ALA A 243 18.96 -11.53 -14.44
N GLN A 244 18.47 -10.42 -15.02
CA GLN A 244 19.05 -9.09 -14.83
C GLN A 244 18.98 -8.62 -13.37
N LEU A 245 17.88 -8.90 -12.65
CA LEU A 245 17.78 -8.60 -11.22
C LEU A 245 18.82 -9.37 -10.41
N LYS A 246 19.02 -10.67 -10.72
CA LYS A 246 20.02 -11.50 -10.06
C LYS A 246 21.43 -10.95 -10.25
N ASP A 247 21.76 -10.44 -11.44
CA ASP A 247 23.09 -9.91 -11.75
C ASP A 247 23.29 -8.49 -11.17
N THR A 248 22.21 -7.70 -11.09
CA THR A 248 22.28 -6.31 -10.60
C THR A 248 22.30 -6.22 -9.07
N LEU A 249 21.58 -7.10 -8.36
CA LEU A 249 21.44 -7.07 -6.92
C LEU A 249 22.77 -7.08 -6.13
N PRO A 250 23.77 -7.94 -6.45
CA PRO A 250 25.06 -7.95 -5.75
C PRO A 250 25.77 -6.59 -5.84
N THR A 251 25.79 -5.99 -7.04
CA THR A 251 26.42 -4.68 -7.27
C THR A 251 25.71 -3.57 -6.48
N LEU A 252 24.38 -3.57 -6.43
CA LEU A 252 23.61 -2.61 -5.64
C LEU A 252 23.86 -2.76 -4.14
N LYS A 253 23.97 -4.00 -3.64
CA LYS A 253 24.31 -4.29 -2.23
C LYS A 253 25.71 -3.77 -1.89
N GLN A 254 26.69 -4.05 -2.74
CA GLN A 254 28.06 -3.56 -2.57
C GLN A 254 28.11 -2.02 -2.56
N ASN A 255 27.40 -1.36 -3.48
CA ASN A 255 27.31 0.11 -3.52
C ASN A 255 26.64 0.69 -2.26
N TYR A 256 25.61 0.02 -1.74
CA TYR A 256 24.96 0.41 -0.50
C TYR A 256 25.93 0.28 0.69
N ASP A 257 26.64 -0.84 0.81
CA ASP A 257 27.58 -1.09 1.89
C ASP A 257 28.77 -0.11 1.82
N ALA A 258 29.29 0.17 0.63
CA ALA A 258 30.31 1.20 0.43
C ALA A 258 29.81 2.60 0.84
N PHE A 259 28.57 2.92 0.56
CA PHE A 259 27.95 4.18 0.98
C PHE A 259 27.81 4.24 2.51
N VAL A 260 27.36 3.18 3.16
CA VAL A 260 27.27 3.09 4.64
C VAL A 260 28.63 3.28 5.28
N ASN A 261 29.67 2.58 4.79
CA ASN A 261 31.03 2.66 5.29
C ASN A 261 31.64 4.06 5.11
N SER A 262 31.40 4.69 3.95
CA SER A 262 31.83 6.08 3.69
C SER A 262 31.18 7.04 4.69
N ARG A 263 29.89 6.88 4.98
CA ARG A 263 29.18 7.72 5.95
C ARG A 263 29.64 7.49 7.38
N ALA A 264 29.91 6.24 7.76
CA ALA A 264 30.48 5.90 9.06
C ALA A 264 31.86 6.53 9.24
N LYS A 265 32.73 6.43 8.21
CA LYS A 265 34.05 7.05 8.21
C LYS A 265 33.97 8.58 8.34
N ASN A 266 33.09 9.23 7.57
CA ASN A 266 32.90 10.68 7.63
C ASN A 266 32.37 11.13 9.00
N LEU A 267 31.48 10.34 9.62
CA LEU A 267 31.00 10.62 10.97
C LEU A 267 32.15 10.53 11.98
N PHE A 268 32.96 9.45 11.90
CA PHE A 268 34.11 9.26 12.77
C PHE A 268 35.10 10.43 12.62
N LEU A 269 35.46 10.83 11.41
CA LEU A 269 36.34 11.97 11.15
C LEU A 269 35.75 13.32 11.62
N SER A 270 34.44 13.44 11.72
CA SER A 270 33.78 14.67 12.20
C SER A 270 33.88 14.86 13.72
N ILE A 271 34.24 13.82 14.47
CA ILE A 271 34.40 13.86 15.92
C ILE A 271 35.68 14.63 16.30
N ASP A 272 36.64 14.72 15.36
CA ASP A 272 37.82 15.57 15.47
C ASP A 272 38.56 15.37 16.80
N VAL A 273 38.85 14.11 17.10
CA VAL A 273 39.70 13.76 18.23
C VAL A 273 41.13 13.94 17.77
N GLU A 274 41.73 15.09 18.14
CA GLU A 274 43.15 15.29 17.94
C GLU A 274 43.93 14.29 18.80
N ASP A 275 45.07 13.86 18.26
CA ASP A 275 45.95 12.90 18.95
C ASP A 275 46.60 13.61 20.14
N LEU A 276 46.10 13.35 21.35
CA LEU A 276 46.56 13.97 22.60
C LEU A 276 48.05 13.68 22.91
N HIS A 277 48.69 12.84 22.11
CA HIS A 277 50.11 12.52 22.27
C HIS A 277 51.09 13.57 21.72
N GLN A 278 50.60 14.62 21.05
CA GLN A 278 51.43 15.68 20.45
C GLN A 278 51.53 16.98 21.27
N TYR A 279 50.98 17.01 22.48
CA TYR A 279 51.10 18.21 23.32
C TYR A 279 52.47 18.33 23.98
N PRO A 280 53.11 19.51 23.93
CA PRO A 280 54.42 19.71 24.53
C PRO A 280 54.38 19.55 26.05
N ASP A 281 55.42 18.95 26.61
CA ASP A 281 55.56 18.67 28.05
C ASP A 281 55.41 19.91 28.96
N SER A 282 55.56 21.12 28.41
CA SER A 282 55.35 22.39 29.12
C SER A 282 53.92 22.62 29.63
N LEU A 283 52.94 21.85 29.16
CA LEU A 283 51.56 21.94 29.62
C LEU A 283 51.18 20.94 30.72
N LYS A 284 52.09 20.00 31.04
CA LYS A 284 51.83 18.94 32.03
C LYS A 284 51.84 19.43 33.49
N ASN A 285 52.34 20.61 33.78
CA ASN A 285 52.55 21.13 35.14
C ASN A 285 51.62 22.32 35.49
N LYS A 286 50.51 22.53 34.83
CA LYS A 286 49.51 23.51 35.27
C LYS A 286 48.47 22.83 36.14
N ASP A 287 48.27 23.37 37.37
CA ASP A 287 47.10 23.02 38.20
C ASP A 287 45.83 23.49 37.48
N LEU A 288 45.22 22.57 36.77
CA LEU A 288 43.97 22.82 36.02
C LEU A 288 42.80 22.37 36.89
N SER A 289 41.75 23.18 36.94
CA SER A 289 40.46 22.78 37.53
C SER A 289 39.90 21.56 36.82
N LEU A 290 39.26 20.65 37.58
CA LEU A 290 38.52 19.49 37.04
C LEU A 290 37.33 19.94 36.19
N ASP A 291 36.78 21.13 36.41
CA ASP A 291 35.82 21.77 35.49
C ASP A 291 36.60 22.48 34.39
N ILE A 292 36.59 21.86 33.20
CA ILE A 292 37.29 22.35 31.99
C ILE A 292 37.01 23.83 31.73
N LEU A 293 35.78 24.30 31.96
CA LEU A 293 35.39 25.68 31.67
C LEU A 293 36.00 26.68 32.65
N GLU A 294 36.30 26.30 33.88
CA GLU A 294 36.89 27.22 34.87
C GLU A 294 38.30 27.67 34.50
N ASN A 295 39.00 26.94 33.66
CA ASN A 295 40.33 27.24 33.19
C ASN A 295 40.43 28.35 32.14
N PHE A 296 39.31 28.90 31.69
CA PHE A 296 39.24 29.90 30.63
C PHE A 296 38.60 31.21 31.11
N GLU A 297 38.95 32.33 30.46
CA GLU A 297 38.29 33.63 30.69
C GLU A 297 36.84 33.64 30.21
N LEU A 298 36.02 34.54 30.74
CA LEU A 298 34.58 34.60 30.44
C LEU A 298 34.29 34.72 28.93
N LYS A 299 35.12 35.46 28.22
CA LYS A 299 34.98 35.64 26.74
C LYS A 299 35.30 34.34 26.01
N GLU A 300 36.32 33.63 26.46
CA GLU A 300 36.73 32.34 25.86
C GLU A 300 35.73 31.24 26.18
N LYS A 301 35.22 31.16 27.42
CA LYS A 301 34.10 30.25 27.81
C LYS A 301 32.92 30.40 26.86
N ARG A 302 32.53 31.65 26.58
CA ARG A 302 31.41 31.93 25.70
C ARG A 302 31.70 31.49 24.26
N ASN A 303 32.90 31.68 23.75
CA ASN A 303 33.29 31.24 22.41
C ASN A 303 33.36 29.71 22.32
N ILE A 304 33.91 29.01 23.31
CA ILE A 304 33.98 27.56 23.39
C ILE A 304 32.56 26.98 23.38
N LEU A 305 31.66 27.48 24.24
CA LEU A 305 30.27 27.02 24.32
C LEU A 305 29.50 27.28 23.02
N SER A 306 29.66 28.46 22.42
CA SER A 306 28.98 28.78 21.16
C SER A 306 29.47 27.90 20.00
N THR A 307 30.79 27.63 19.95
CA THR A 307 31.41 26.76 18.94
C THR A 307 30.97 25.31 19.14
N ALA A 308 30.99 24.81 20.38
CA ALA A 308 30.54 23.47 20.74
C ALA A 308 29.06 23.27 20.39
N THR A 309 28.19 24.25 20.74
CA THR A 309 26.77 24.20 20.42
C THR A 309 26.55 24.17 18.90
N SER A 310 27.20 25.05 18.15
CA SER A 310 27.10 25.08 16.69
C SER A 310 27.61 23.80 16.03
N LYS A 311 28.69 23.19 16.57
CA LYS A 311 29.24 21.92 16.08
C LYS A 311 28.29 20.77 16.35
N LEU A 312 27.67 20.72 17.54
CA LEU A 312 26.66 19.74 17.91
C LEU A 312 25.40 19.85 17.04
N GLU A 313 24.88 21.06 16.86
CA GLU A 313 23.69 21.29 16.01
C GLU A 313 23.94 20.86 14.57
N ARG A 314 25.10 21.17 13.99
CA ARG A 314 25.50 20.72 12.64
C ARG A 314 25.57 19.18 12.58
N THR A 315 26.16 18.54 13.58
CA THR A 315 26.29 17.09 13.65
C THR A 315 24.93 16.42 13.77
N ILE A 316 24.02 16.94 14.60
CA ILE A 316 22.64 16.45 14.74
C ILE A 316 21.88 16.57 13.40
N ASN A 317 21.94 17.73 12.75
CA ASN A 317 21.27 17.98 11.49
C ASN A 317 21.82 17.09 10.35
N ASN A 318 23.14 16.92 10.28
CA ASN A 318 23.78 16.01 9.34
C ASN A 318 23.39 14.55 9.58
N ASN A 319 23.33 14.11 10.84
CA ASN A 319 22.90 12.76 11.17
C ASN A 319 21.44 12.51 10.83
N LYS A 320 20.56 13.50 11.06
CA LYS A 320 19.16 13.41 10.67
C LYS A 320 19.00 13.26 9.16
N SER A 321 19.66 14.11 8.38
CA SER A 321 19.68 14.04 6.91
C SER A 321 20.29 12.73 6.39
N ASN A 322 21.39 12.27 7.01
CA ASN A 322 22.02 11.00 6.67
C ASN A 322 21.11 9.80 6.95
N LYS A 323 20.35 9.81 8.05
CA LYS A 323 19.37 8.77 8.39
C LYS A 323 18.31 8.64 7.31
N ASP A 324 17.74 9.75 6.86
CA ASP A 324 16.72 9.76 5.82
C ASP A 324 17.28 9.28 4.47
N THR A 325 18.49 9.69 4.13
CA THR A 325 19.19 9.25 2.92
C THR A 325 19.48 7.74 2.96
N LEU A 326 19.96 7.22 4.08
CA LEU A 326 20.21 5.79 4.28
C LEU A 326 18.90 4.99 4.19
N LYS A 327 17.84 5.49 4.82
CA LYS A 327 16.51 4.86 4.76
C LYS A 327 16.01 4.78 3.32
N ASN A 328 16.11 5.85 2.56
CA ASN A 328 15.67 5.89 1.16
C ASN A 328 16.50 4.98 0.26
N LYS A 329 17.83 4.95 0.43
CA LYS A 329 18.70 4.02 -0.30
C LYS A 329 18.41 2.57 0.05
N ARG A 330 18.12 2.26 1.33
CA ARG A 330 17.73 0.92 1.77
C ARG A 330 16.39 0.50 1.17
N LYS A 331 15.39 1.39 1.19
CA LYS A 331 14.11 1.14 0.52
C LYS A 331 14.29 0.82 -0.96
N TYR A 332 15.11 1.61 -1.65
CA TYR A 332 15.40 1.38 -3.06
C TYR A 332 16.02 0.00 -3.30
N LEU A 333 16.99 -0.41 -2.49
CA LEU A 333 17.57 -1.75 -2.56
C LEU A 333 16.53 -2.85 -2.28
N ASN A 334 15.69 -2.65 -1.25
CA ASN A 334 14.63 -3.60 -0.91
C ASN A 334 13.64 -3.80 -2.06
N LEU A 335 13.33 -2.78 -2.86
CA LEU A 335 12.44 -2.89 -4.01
C LEU A 335 12.97 -3.87 -5.07
N TYR A 336 14.30 -3.93 -5.29
CA TYR A 336 14.90 -4.93 -6.20
C TYR A 336 14.81 -6.34 -5.63
N ASP A 337 15.12 -6.51 -4.33
CA ASP A 337 14.99 -7.81 -3.65
C ASP A 337 13.52 -8.29 -3.65
N ILE A 338 12.56 -7.39 -3.36
CA ILE A 338 11.13 -7.68 -3.36
C ILE A 338 10.67 -8.10 -4.75
N GLU A 339 11.05 -7.35 -5.79
CA GLU A 339 10.62 -7.65 -7.16
C GLU A 339 11.11 -9.04 -7.61
N PHE A 340 12.32 -9.44 -7.22
CA PHE A 340 12.87 -10.77 -7.50
C PHE A 340 11.99 -11.87 -6.92
N TYR A 341 11.62 -11.81 -5.64
CA TYR A 341 10.81 -12.85 -4.99
C TYR A 341 9.32 -12.75 -5.32
N ASN A 342 8.80 -11.54 -5.51
CA ASN A 342 7.38 -11.30 -5.76
C ASN A 342 6.91 -11.90 -7.09
N ARG A 343 7.75 -11.91 -8.15
CA ARG A 343 7.37 -12.49 -9.44
C ARG A 343 7.05 -13.97 -9.33
N VAL A 344 7.85 -14.72 -8.57
CA VAL A 344 7.60 -16.14 -8.32
C VAL A 344 6.37 -16.33 -7.45
N ALA A 345 6.27 -15.60 -6.33
CA ALA A 345 5.14 -15.69 -5.41
C ALA A 345 3.81 -15.32 -6.12
N PHE A 346 3.83 -14.27 -6.93
CA PHE A 346 2.64 -13.79 -7.64
C PHE A 346 2.21 -14.74 -8.77
N SER A 347 3.14 -15.37 -9.48
CA SER A 347 2.79 -16.37 -10.49
C SER A 347 2.11 -17.59 -9.89
N LEU A 348 2.57 -18.05 -8.71
CA LEU A 348 1.95 -19.14 -7.96
C LEU A 348 0.56 -18.81 -7.42
N SER A 349 0.22 -17.52 -7.33
CA SER A 349 -1.10 -17.10 -6.85
C SER A 349 -2.25 -17.61 -7.73
N CYS A 350 -2.04 -17.76 -9.03
CA CYS A 350 -3.04 -18.34 -9.95
C CYS A 350 -3.41 -19.76 -9.52
N LEU A 351 -2.41 -20.58 -9.24
CA LEU A 351 -2.61 -21.96 -8.79
C LEU A 351 -3.23 -22.00 -7.40
N LEU A 352 -2.75 -21.16 -6.49
CA LEU A 352 -3.24 -21.10 -5.11
C LEU A 352 -4.71 -20.65 -5.06
N LEU A 353 -5.08 -19.61 -5.82
CA LEU A 353 -6.46 -19.10 -5.88
C LEU A 353 -7.38 -20.10 -6.58
N PHE A 354 -6.88 -20.88 -7.55
CA PHE A 354 -7.60 -22.01 -8.09
C PHE A 354 -7.93 -23.06 -7.01
N PHE A 355 -6.97 -23.45 -6.16
CA PHE A 355 -7.19 -24.39 -5.05
C PHE A 355 -8.08 -23.85 -3.94
N ILE A 356 -8.38 -22.57 -3.93
CA ILE A 356 -9.42 -21.96 -3.09
C ILE A 356 -10.76 -21.97 -3.82
N GLY A 357 -10.77 -21.52 -5.08
CA GLY A 357 -11.98 -21.33 -5.87
C GLY A 357 -12.69 -22.66 -6.21
N ALA A 358 -11.93 -23.63 -6.67
CA ALA A 358 -12.47 -24.94 -7.05
C ALA A 358 -13.19 -25.66 -5.91
N PRO A 359 -12.60 -25.82 -4.71
CA PRO A 359 -13.30 -26.40 -3.57
C PRO A 359 -14.52 -25.57 -3.13
N LEU A 360 -14.38 -24.25 -3.15
CA LEU A 360 -15.46 -23.36 -2.74
C LEU A 360 -16.68 -23.51 -3.64
N GLY A 361 -16.49 -23.48 -4.97
CA GLY A 361 -17.54 -23.74 -5.96
C GLY A 361 -18.21 -25.10 -5.76
N SER A 362 -17.41 -26.16 -5.54
CA SER A 362 -17.95 -27.52 -5.36
C SER A 362 -18.78 -27.72 -4.07
N ILE A 363 -18.52 -26.92 -3.04
CA ILE A 363 -19.23 -27.00 -1.74
C ILE A 363 -20.54 -26.20 -1.74
N ILE A 364 -20.59 -25.07 -2.49
CA ILE A 364 -21.75 -24.18 -2.54
C ILE A 364 -22.78 -24.78 -3.51
N ARG A 365 -23.81 -25.42 -2.98
CA ARG A 365 -24.86 -26.12 -3.76
C ARG A 365 -26.13 -25.29 -4.03
N LYS A 366 -26.31 -24.16 -3.33
CA LYS A 366 -27.52 -23.31 -3.42
C LYS A 366 -27.14 -21.85 -3.29
N GLY A 367 -27.71 -20.99 -4.14
CA GLY A 367 -27.54 -19.54 -4.03
C GLY A 367 -27.31 -18.82 -5.36
N GLY A 368 -27.46 -19.51 -6.49
CA GLY A 368 -27.21 -18.93 -7.81
C GLY A 368 -25.78 -18.41 -7.95
N MET A 369 -25.46 -17.68 -9.02
CA MET A 369 -24.12 -17.14 -9.28
C MET A 369 -23.70 -15.98 -8.33
N GLY A 370 -24.64 -15.37 -7.62
CA GLY A 370 -24.36 -14.19 -6.79
C GLY A 370 -23.47 -14.46 -5.59
N LEU A 371 -23.76 -15.49 -4.81
CA LEU A 371 -22.99 -15.83 -3.60
C LEU A 371 -21.53 -16.25 -3.92
N PRO A 372 -21.27 -17.13 -4.90
CA PRO A 372 -19.93 -17.47 -5.32
C PRO A 372 -19.10 -16.25 -5.77
N MET A 373 -19.72 -15.32 -6.50
CA MET A 373 -19.05 -14.12 -6.98
C MET A 373 -18.63 -13.19 -5.83
N ILE A 374 -19.51 -12.96 -4.85
CA ILE A 374 -19.19 -12.14 -3.67
C ILE A 374 -18.02 -12.75 -2.89
N LEU A 375 -18.03 -14.08 -2.70
CA LEU A 375 -16.95 -14.79 -2.01
C LEU A 375 -15.62 -14.71 -2.78
N ALA A 376 -15.65 -14.84 -4.10
CA ALA A 376 -14.47 -14.70 -4.93
C ALA A 376 -13.84 -13.31 -4.79
N ILE A 377 -14.67 -12.27 -4.86
CA ILE A 377 -14.20 -10.89 -4.68
C ILE A 377 -13.61 -10.69 -3.29
N ALA A 378 -14.28 -11.16 -2.23
CA ALA A 378 -13.80 -11.04 -0.86
C ALA A 378 -12.44 -11.74 -0.66
N ILE A 379 -12.27 -12.96 -1.20
CA ILE A 379 -11.01 -13.73 -1.12
C ILE A 379 -9.90 -13.03 -1.91
N TYR A 380 -10.21 -12.53 -3.11
CA TYR A 380 -9.23 -11.80 -3.90
C TYR A 380 -8.78 -10.50 -3.23
N VAL A 381 -9.72 -9.76 -2.66
CA VAL A 381 -9.43 -8.54 -1.89
C VAL A 381 -8.51 -8.87 -0.70
N LEU A 382 -8.80 -9.94 0.04
CA LEU A 382 -7.94 -10.39 1.15
C LEU A 382 -6.53 -10.77 0.66
N TYR A 383 -6.43 -11.50 -0.46
CA TYR A 383 -5.15 -11.82 -1.11
C TYR A 383 -4.39 -10.56 -1.51
N PHE A 384 -5.05 -9.63 -2.19
CA PHE A 384 -4.45 -8.38 -2.69
C PHE A 384 -3.94 -7.50 -1.53
N PHE A 385 -4.75 -7.31 -0.49
CA PHE A 385 -4.31 -6.55 0.69
C PHE A 385 -3.14 -7.24 1.40
N SER A 386 -3.15 -8.56 1.54
CA SER A 386 -2.05 -9.30 2.15
C SER A 386 -0.76 -9.16 1.35
N ASN A 387 -0.84 -9.21 0.00
CA ASN A 387 0.31 -9.01 -0.88
C ASN A 387 0.87 -7.59 -0.79
N THR A 388 0.00 -6.58 -0.85
CA THR A 388 0.38 -5.17 -0.76
C THR A 388 0.98 -4.85 0.62
N PHE A 389 0.37 -5.36 1.69
CA PHE A 389 0.84 -5.17 3.05
C PHE A 389 2.22 -5.81 3.27
N GLY A 390 2.40 -7.05 2.80
CA GLY A 390 3.69 -7.75 2.86
C GLY A 390 4.79 -7.00 2.11
N ARG A 391 4.48 -6.50 0.90
CA ARG A 391 5.39 -5.69 0.10
C ARG A 391 5.79 -4.39 0.83
N ASN A 392 4.84 -3.66 1.40
CA ASN A 392 5.11 -2.42 2.12
C ASN A 392 5.96 -2.65 3.37
N LEU A 393 5.71 -3.72 4.13
CA LEU A 393 6.54 -4.09 5.29
C LEU A 393 7.98 -4.45 4.89
N ALA A 394 8.16 -5.14 3.76
CA ALA A 394 9.48 -5.47 3.25
C ALA A 394 10.21 -4.23 2.70
N GLU A 395 9.50 -3.32 2.05
CA GLU A 395 10.04 -2.04 1.58
C GLU A 395 10.60 -1.21 2.74
N GLU A 396 9.86 -1.13 3.85
CA GLU A 396 10.28 -0.43 5.08
C GLU A 396 11.32 -1.22 5.94
N SER A 397 11.80 -2.36 5.45
CA SER A 397 12.73 -3.26 6.17
C SER A 397 12.18 -3.86 7.47
N SER A 398 10.86 -3.85 7.69
CA SER A 398 10.21 -4.50 8.83
C SER A 398 10.15 -6.02 8.66
N LEU A 399 10.08 -6.49 7.41
CA LEU A 399 10.19 -7.90 7.02
C LEU A 399 11.32 -8.07 6.01
N THR A 400 11.82 -9.31 5.88
CA THR A 400 12.72 -9.63 4.77
C THR A 400 11.96 -9.62 3.44
N ALA A 401 12.66 -9.39 2.33
CA ALA A 401 12.05 -9.37 1.00
C ALA A 401 11.32 -10.69 0.67
N ILE A 402 11.87 -11.83 1.11
CA ILE A 402 11.25 -13.15 0.95
C ILE A 402 9.94 -13.22 1.72
N THR A 403 9.97 -12.98 3.03
CA THR A 403 8.77 -13.12 3.88
C THR A 403 7.69 -12.12 3.49
N GLY A 404 8.05 -10.89 3.11
CA GLY A 404 7.10 -9.88 2.65
C GLY A 404 6.44 -10.24 1.32
N SER A 405 7.20 -10.70 0.34
CA SER A 405 6.67 -11.10 -0.97
C SER A 405 5.80 -12.38 -0.90
N TRP A 406 6.11 -13.30 0.01
CA TRP A 406 5.38 -14.57 0.17
C TRP A 406 4.27 -14.53 1.22
N LEU A 407 4.06 -13.38 1.88
CA LEU A 407 3.07 -13.25 2.97
C LEU A 407 1.67 -13.66 2.53
N SER A 408 1.23 -13.21 1.35
CA SER A 408 -0.07 -13.56 0.78
C SER A 408 -0.19 -15.07 0.51
N VAL A 409 0.88 -15.71 0.01
CA VAL A 409 0.92 -17.15 -0.22
C VAL A 409 0.83 -17.91 1.10
N PHE A 410 1.63 -17.54 2.10
CA PHE A 410 1.62 -18.18 3.43
C PHE A 410 0.26 -18.06 4.14
N LEU A 411 -0.44 -16.94 3.97
CA LEU A 411 -1.75 -16.73 4.55
C LEU A 411 -2.85 -17.52 3.82
N MET A 412 -2.77 -17.59 2.48
CA MET A 412 -3.77 -18.26 1.66
C MET A 412 -3.58 -19.77 1.55
N LEU A 413 -2.36 -20.28 1.70
CA LEU A 413 -2.06 -21.71 1.57
C LEU A 413 -2.84 -22.59 2.58
N PRO A 414 -2.89 -22.26 3.88
CA PRO A 414 -3.71 -23.03 4.83
C PRO A 414 -5.18 -23.03 4.47
N LEU A 415 -5.71 -21.90 3.96
CA LEU A 415 -7.08 -21.79 3.49
C LEU A 415 -7.33 -22.72 2.29
N ALA A 416 -6.43 -22.72 1.30
CA ALA A 416 -6.50 -23.59 0.14
C ALA A 416 -6.48 -25.08 0.52
N ILE A 417 -5.57 -25.47 1.41
CA ILE A 417 -5.47 -26.86 1.89
C ILE A 417 -6.74 -27.26 2.65
N THR A 418 -7.21 -26.44 3.58
CA THR A 418 -8.40 -26.77 4.38
C THR A 418 -9.66 -26.88 3.52
N LEU A 419 -9.86 -25.99 2.55
CA LEU A 419 -10.98 -26.04 1.62
C LEU A 419 -10.90 -27.26 0.71
N THR A 420 -9.72 -27.58 0.17
CA THR A 420 -9.52 -28.75 -0.69
C THR A 420 -9.79 -30.06 0.06
N VAL A 421 -9.27 -30.20 1.29
CA VAL A 421 -9.53 -31.40 2.12
C VAL A 421 -11.02 -31.53 2.49
N ARG A 422 -11.72 -30.42 2.71
CA ARG A 422 -13.17 -30.44 2.99
C ARG A 422 -13.99 -30.82 1.78
N ALA A 423 -13.69 -30.25 0.62
CA ALA A 423 -14.36 -30.59 -0.62
C ALA A 423 -14.21 -32.07 -1.00
N THR A 424 -13.01 -32.63 -0.81
CA THR A 424 -12.75 -34.06 -1.10
C THR A 424 -13.44 -35.00 -0.14
N LYS A 425 -13.71 -34.56 1.12
CA LYS A 425 -14.43 -35.35 2.15
C LYS A 425 -15.94 -35.07 2.23
N ASP A 426 -16.50 -34.32 1.25
CA ASP A 426 -17.91 -33.91 1.20
C ASP A 426 -18.40 -33.20 2.48
N LYS A 427 -17.51 -32.50 3.17
CA LYS A 427 -17.86 -31.73 4.36
C LYS A 427 -18.28 -30.31 3.94
N GLY A 428 -19.38 -29.82 4.52
CA GLY A 428 -19.82 -28.44 4.28
C GLY A 428 -18.78 -27.41 4.70
N LEU A 429 -18.88 -26.19 4.15
CA LEU A 429 -17.93 -25.07 4.41
C LEU A 429 -17.69 -24.81 5.90
N PHE A 430 -18.71 -24.98 6.74
CA PHE A 430 -18.69 -24.61 8.15
C PHE A 430 -19.06 -25.79 9.08
N ASP A 431 -18.47 -26.96 8.90
CA ASP A 431 -18.48 -27.97 9.94
C ASP A 431 -17.38 -27.67 10.98
N ILE A 432 -17.65 -26.66 11.83
CA ILE A 432 -16.75 -26.19 12.89
C ILE A 432 -16.43 -27.29 13.90
N SER A 433 -17.29 -28.29 14.00
CA SER A 433 -17.11 -29.45 14.87
C SER A 433 -15.90 -30.31 14.51
N SER A 434 -15.39 -30.21 13.26
CA SER A 434 -14.23 -30.97 12.82
C SER A 434 -12.88 -30.27 13.11
N ILE A 435 -12.90 -28.99 13.42
CA ILE A 435 -11.67 -28.21 13.75
C ILE A 435 -11.28 -28.43 15.22
N PHE A 436 -12.28 -28.67 16.09
CA PHE A 436 -12.05 -28.94 17.51
C PHE A 436 -12.62 -30.30 17.90
N PRO A 437 -11.84 -31.38 17.79
CA PRO A 437 -12.31 -32.76 18.10
C PRO A 437 -12.82 -32.95 19.53
N SER A 438 -12.35 -32.13 20.46
CA SER A 438 -12.71 -32.17 21.88
C SER A 438 -14.19 -31.87 22.19
N ILE A 439 -14.92 -31.26 21.21
CA ILE A 439 -16.34 -30.92 21.39
C ILE A 439 -17.26 -32.07 20.93
N LYS A 440 -16.74 -32.99 20.10
CA LYS A 440 -17.52 -34.07 19.48
C LYS A 440 -17.93 -35.18 20.45
N SER A 441 -17.21 -35.37 21.54
CA SER A 441 -17.49 -36.46 22.50
C SER A 441 -18.68 -36.22 23.44
N LYS A 442 -19.13 -34.96 23.58
CA LYS A 442 -20.25 -34.59 24.48
C LYS A 442 -21.62 -34.43 23.78
N LEU A 443 -21.68 -34.51 22.44
CA LEU A 443 -22.91 -34.17 21.71
C LEU A 443 -23.61 -35.34 21.00
N LYS A 444 -23.20 -36.59 21.26
CA LYS A 444 -23.81 -37.79 20.63
C LYS A 444 -24.84 -38.44 21.51
N LYS A 445 -25.82 -37.68 22.04
CA LYS A 445 -27.07 -38.27 22.61
C LYS A 445 -28.23 -37.26 22.54
N ASN A 446 -29.31 -37.74 21.95
CA ASN A 446 -30.69 -37.30 21.99
C ASN A 446 -31.22 -36.28 21.00
N LYS A 447 -32.07 -36.81 20.13
CA LYS A 447 -32.93 -36.18 19.12
C LYS A 447 -34.24 -35.64 19.75
N ILE A 448 -34.16 -34.99 20.89
CA ILE A 448 -35.31 -34.33 21.54
C ILE A 448 -34.92 -32.84 21.61
N VAL A 449 -35.80 -31.95 21.10
CA VAL A 449 -35.63 -30.50 21.22
C VAL A 449 -35.68 -30.14 22.71
N ASN A 450 -34.53 -30.05 23.34
CA ASN A 450 -34.42 -29.77 24.76
C ASN A 450 -34.35 -28.25 24.92
N LEU A 451 -35.47 -27.59 25.22
CA LEU A 451 -35.59 -26.14 25.47
C LEU A 451 -34.50 -25.62 26.42
N ASN A 452 -34.16 -26.41 27.44
CA ASN A 452 -33.06 -26.09 28.37
C ASN A 452 -31.70 -25.99 27.69
N LEU A 453 -31.47 -26.73 26.60
CA LEU A 453 -30.18 -26.71 25.86
C LEU A 453 -30.04 -25.43 25.02
N ILE A 454 -31.13 -24.95 24.44
CA ILE A 454 -31.18 -23.71 23.67
C ILE A 454 -30.86 -22.51 24.57
N ASP A 455 -31.46 -22.46 25.76
CA ASP A 455 -31.24 -21.37 26.71
C ASP A 455 -29.78 -21.37 27.23
N ILE A 456 -29.18 -22.55 27.48
CA ILE A 456 -27.78 -22.70 27.86
C ILE A 456 -26.84 -22.17 26.75
N TYR A 457 -27.07 -22.53 25.48
CA TYR A 457 -26.27 -22.04 24.37
C TYR A 457 -26.44 -20.54 24.15
N PHE A 458 -27.65 -20.02 24.34
CA PHE A 458 -27.92 -18.59 24.23
C PHE A 458 -27.22 -17.77 25.31
N ILE A 459 -27.19 -18.24 26.55
CA ILE A 459 -26.46 -17.61 27.66
C ILE A 459 -24.95 -17.58 27.34
N LYS A 460 -24.39 -18.71 26.88
CA LYS A 460 -22.97 -18.80 26.48
C LYS A 460 -22.63 -17.90 25.28
N TYR A 461 -23.53 -17.87 24.28
CA TYR A 461 -23.41 -16.93 23.15
C TYR A 461 -23.35 -15.47 23.63
N LYS A 462 -24.34 -15.05 24.43
CA LYS A 462 -24.45 -13.70 24.97
C LYS A 462 -23.22 -13.30 25.80
N ALA A 463 -22.68 -14.21 26.61
CA ALA A 463 -21.48 -13.97 27.41
C ALA A 463 -20.23 -13.75 26.53
N ASN A 464 -20.01 -14.61 25.52
CA ASN A 464 -18.84 -14.48 24.61
C ASN A 464 -18.98 -13.29 23.68
N ALA A 465 -20.16 -13.04 23.13
CA ALA A 465 -20.42 -11.88 22.28
C ALA A 465 -20.26 -10.55 23.04
N LYS A 466 -20.68 -10.49 24.31
CA LYS A 466 -20.46 -9.32 25.18
C LYS A 466 -18.97 -9.08 25.45
N LYS A 467 -18.18 -10.14 25.70
CA LYS A 467 -16.72 -10.02 25.87
C LYS A 467 -16.05 -9.53 24.61
N ALA A 468 -16.42 -10.05 23.44
CA ALA A 468 -15.92 -9.57 22.15
C ALA A 468 -16.30 -8.09 21.92
N PHE A 469 -17.53 -7.69 22.28
CA PHE A 469 -17.96 -6.29 22.16
C PHE A 469 -17.14 -5.33 23.05
N ILE A 470 -16.86 -5.72 24.27
CA ILE A 470 -16.00 -4.94 25.18
C ILE A 470 -14.57 -4.81 24.62
N LEU A 471 -13.98 -5.90 24.14
CA LEU A 471 -12.65 -5.89 23.53
C LEU A 471 -12.60 -5.01 22.26
N TYR A 472 -13.67 -5.01 21.48
CA TYR A 472 -13.82 -4.14 20.32
C TYR A 472 -13.83 -2.65 20.69
N LEU A 473 -14.56 -2.28 21.74
CA LEU A 473 -14.56 -0.90 22.27
C LEU A 473 -13.18 -0.48 22.77
N PHE A 474 -12.45 -1.39 23.45
CA PHE A 474 -11.05 -1.14 23.85
C PHE A 474 -10.14 -0.93 22.65
N LEU A 475 -10.33 -1.69 21.58
CA LEU A 475 -9.53 -1.56 20.36
C LEU A 475 -9.80 -0.21 19.65
N LEU A 476 -11.05 0.25 19.60
CA LEU A 476 -11.42 1.59 19.11
C LEU A 476 -10.77 2.70 19.96
N LEU A 477 -10.79 2.54 21.26
CA LEU A 477 -10.20 3.52 22.20
C LEU A 477 -8.67 3.60 22.03
N LEU A 478 -7.99 2.46 21.82
CA LEU A 478 -6.55 2.41 21.52
C LEU A 478 -6.22 3.11 20.20
N ASN A 479 -7.05 3.00 19.17
CA ASN A 479 -6.85 3.71 17.90
C ASN A 479 -6.91 5.24 18.04
N ILE A 480 -7.62 5.76 19.06
CA ILE A 480 -7.65 7.18 19.40
C ILE A 480 -6.43 7.57 20.24
N ILE A 481 -6.01 6.71 21.16
CA ILE A 481 -4.89 6.98 22.10
C ILE A 481 -3.52 6.97 21.35
N ILE A 482 -3.30 6.07 20.38
CA ILE A 482 -2.02 5.96 19.65
C ILE A 482 -1.58 7.28 19.00
N PRO A 483 -2.39 8.00 18.21
CA PRO A 483 -2.00 9.28 17.65
C PRO A 483 -1.79 10.37 18.71
N ILE A 484 -2.55 10.36 19.79
CA ILE A 484 -2.41 11.30 20.91
C ILE A 484 -1.07 11.10 21.63
N THR A 485 -0.72 9.86 21.96
CA THR A 485 0.58 9.56 22.60
C THR A 485 1.75 9.87 21.69
N LYS A 486 1.62 9.65 20.39
CA LYS A 486 2.65 10.01 19.41
C LYS A 486 2.85 11.53 19.29
N HIS A 487 1.80 12.31 19.47
CA HIS A 487 1.85 13.77 19.39
C HIS A 487 2.44 14.40 20.67
N TYR A 488 2.02 13.94 21.87
CA TYR A 488 2.42 14.55 23.14
C TYR A 488 3.72 14.00 23.75
N PHE A 489 4.07 12.74 23.50
CA PHE A 489 5.24 12.07 24.13
C PHE A 489 6.43 11.87 23.18
N ASN A 490 6.57 12.76 22.19
CA ASN A 490 7.74 12.85 21.31
C ASN A 490 8.59 11.57 21.24
N SER A 491 8.03 10.51 20.60
CA SER A 491 8.71 9.26 20.21
C SER A 491 9.41 8.43 21.31
N ASN A 492 8.83 8.26 22.48
CA ASN A 492 9.28 7.20 23.37
C ASN A 492 8.92 5.84 22.73
N LEU A 493 9.91 5.27 22.01
CA LEU A 493 9.80 4.06 21.19
C LEU A 493 9.28 2.86 21.99
N ILE A 494 9.63 2.82 23.29
CA ILE A 494 9.23 1.76 24.22
C ILE A 494 7.73 1.88 24.55
N LEU A 495 7.24 3.09 24.80
CA LEU A 495 5.84 3.31 25.17
C LEU A 495 4.88 3.06 23.99
N THR A 496 5.24 3.54 22.81
CA THR A 496 4.45 3.28 21.58
C THR A 496 4.51 1.82 21.18
N GLY A 497 5.66 1.17 21.32
CA GLY A 497 5.82 -0.26 21.08
C GLY A 497 4.96 -1.13 22.01
N SER A 498 4.92 -0.82 23.31
CA SER A 498 4.10 -1.56 24.27
C SER A 498 2.60 -1.40 24.01
N ILE A 499 2.13 -0.21 23.64
CA ILE A 499 0.71 0.03 23.28
C ILE A 499 0.32 -0.77 22.03
N ILE A 500 1.20 -0.85 21.03
CA ILE A 500 0.97 -1.63 19.81
C ILE A 500 0.89 -3.12 20.15
N ILE A 501 1.77 -3.66 20.98
CA ILE A 501 1.74 -5.07 21.42
C ILE A 501 0.45 -5.38 22.17
N ILE A 502 0.01 -4.50 23.07
CA ILE A 502 -1.28 -4.64 23.77
C ILE A 502 -2.44 -4.65 22.77
N GLY A 503 -2.40 -3.77 21.76
CA GLY A 503 -3.39 -3.74 20.67
C GLY A 503 -3.48 -5.07 19.91
N TYR A 504 -2.35 -5.70 19.60
CA TYR A 504 -2.31 -7.02 18.96
C TYR A 504 -2.88 -8.13 19.85
N ILE A 505 -2.56 -8.13 21.14
CA ILE A 505 -3.10 -9.11 22.11
C ILE A 505 -4.63 -8.97 22.20
N ILE A 506 -5.15 -7.73 22.23
CA ILE A 506 -6.59 -7.46 22.26
C ILE A 506 -7.24 -7.93 20.96
N LEU A 507 -6.63 -7.70 19.80
CA LEU A 507 -7.13 -8.13 18.49
C LEU A 507 -7.21 -9.65 18.37
N ILE A 508 -6.18 -10.37 18.82
CA ILE A 508 -6.18 -11.84 18.86
C ILE A 508 -7.27 -12.34 19.81
N SER A 509 -7.40 -11.74 20.99
CA SER A 509 -8.44 -12.09 21.97
C SER A 509 -9.84 -11.83 21.43
N LEU A 510 -10.06 -10.71 20.74
CA LEU A 510 -11.31 -10.38 20.07
C LEU A 510 -11.68 -11.46 19.04
N PHE A 511 -10.73 -11.85 18.19
CA PHE A 511 -10.94 -12.89 17.18
C PHE A 511 -11.34 -14.25 17.80
N ILE A 512 -10.67 -14.64 18.90
CA ILE A 512 -11.01 -15.85 19.65
C ILE A 512 -12.45 -15.80 20.20
N TYR A 513 -12.89 -14.66 20.76
CA TYR A 513 -14.24 -14.54 21.30
C TYR A 513 -15.31 -14.45 20.21
N ILE A 514 -15.00 -13.85 19.04
CA ILE A 514 -15.88 -13.89 17.86
C ILE A 514 -16.08 -15.35 17.42
N ILE A 515 -15.01 -16.14 17.28
CA ILE A 515 -15.12 -17.55 16.91
C ILE A 515 -15.94 -18.34 17.95
N LYS A 516 -15.69 -18.14 19.24
CA LYS A 516 -16.48 -18.79 20.30
C LYS A 516 -17.95 -18.42 20.23
N SER A 517 -18.28 -17.15 19.95
CA SER A 517 -19.67 -16.73 19.78
C SER A 517 -20.32 -17.37 18.56
N LEU A 518 -19.62 -17.50 17.44
CA LEU A 518 -20.09 -18.17 16.22
C LEU A 518 -20.37 -19.66 16.43
N ILE A 519 -19.53 -20.36 17.22
CA ILE A 519 -19.75 -21.75 17.57
C ILE A 519 -21.08 -21.91 18.34
N HIS A 520 -21.36 -21.03 19.30
CA HIS A 520 -22.62 -21.08 20.04
C HIS A 520 -23.81 -20.62 19.18
N TYR A 521 -23.64 -19.70 18.28
CA TYR A 521 -24.65 -19.30 17.29
C TYR A 521 -25.07 -20.49 16.41
N ASP A 522 -24.12 -21.24 15.87
CA ASP A 522 -24.38 -22.45 15.08
C ASP A 522 -25.06 -23.55 15.90
N ASN A 523 -24.64 -23.72 17.16
CA ASN A 523 -25.26 -24.71 18.07
C ASN A 523 -26.72 -24.37 18.40
N ILE A 524 -27.09 -23.10 18.52
CA ILE A 524 -28.48 -22.67 18.72
C ILE A 524 -29.32 -23.02 17.49
N TYR A 525 -28.84 -22.74 16.27
CA TYR A 525 -29.56 -23.10 15.05
C TYR A 525 -29.74 -24.60 14.87
N LYS A 526 -28.71 -25.38 15.23
CA LYS A 526 -28.80 -26.86 15.23
C LYS A 526 -29.82 -27.38 16.25
N ALA A 527 -29.88 -26.77 17.44
CA ALA A 527 -30.84 -27.12 18.47
C ALA A 527 -32.27 -26.74 18.07
N LEU A 528 -32.45 -25.71 17.23
CA LEU A 528 -33.74 -25.31 16.65
C LEU A 528 -34.13 -26.15 15.41
N ASN A 529 -33.36 -27.18 15.04
CA ASN A 529 -33.52 -27.94 13.79
C ASN A 529 -33.53 -27.09 12.52
N LYS A 530 -32.90 -25.89 12.57
CA LYS A 530 -32.75 -24.98 11.43
C LYS A 530 -31.32 -25.02 10.95
N LYS A 531 -31.13 -24.85 9.63
CA LYS A 531 -29.78 -24.65 9.08
C LYS A 531 -29.32 -23.23 9.38
N THR A 532 -28.09 -23.09 9.84
CA THR A 532 -27.44 -21.79 10.00
C THR A 532 -27.34 -21.09 8.65
N ASP A 533 -27.64 -19.80 8.62
CA ASP A 533 -27.46 -18.98 7.44
C ASP A 533 -25.95 -18.72 7.25
N VAL A 534 -25.41 -19.33 6.20
CA VAL A 534 -23.98 -19.27 5.85
C VAL A 534 -23.55 -17.83 5.62
N LEU A 535 -24.45 -17.01 5.05
CA LEU A 535 -24.19 -15.60 4.80
C LEU A 535 -23.93 -14.84 6.11
N ASN A 536 -24.74 -15.08 7.14
CA ASN A 536 -24.55 -14.44 8.45
C ASN A 536 -23.21 -14.81 9.09
N ILE A 537 -22.74 -16.04 8.95
CA ILE A 537 -21.44 -16.48 9.48
C ILE A 537 -20.30 -15.78 8.72
N ILE A 538 -20.41 -15.67 7.41
CA ILE A 538 -19.42 -15.00 6.57
C ILE A 538 -19.36 -13.50 6.91
N VAL A 539 -20.51 -12.84 7.02
CA VAL A 539 -20.62 -11.44 7.40
C VAL A 539 -19.99 -11.20 8.77
N ILE A 540 -20.24 -12.06 9.74
CA ILE A 540 -19.64 -11.95 11.08
C ILE A 540 -18.12 -12.18 11.05
N LEU A 541 -17.61 -13.08 10.21
CA LEU A 541 -16.18 -13.36 10.11
C LEU A 541 -15.41 -12.25 9.38
N PHE A 542 -15.93 -11.74 8.27
CA PHE A 542 -15.22 -10.76 7.44
C PHE A 542 -15.48 -9.31 7.85
N LEU A 543 -16.70 -8.96 8.20
CA LEU A 543 -17.10 -7.64 8.68
C LEU A 543 -17.08 -7.52 10.20
N GLY A 544 -16.86 -8.64 10.92
CA GLY A 544 -16.90 -8.71 12.37
C GLY A 544 -15.86 -7.83 13.05
N ILE A 545 -14.66 -7.67 12.49
CA ILE A 545 -13.65 -6.80 13.10
C ILE A 545 -13.99 -5.33 12.89
N PRO A 546 -14.23 -4.82 11.65
CA PRO A 546 -14.51 -3.40 11.44
C PRO A 546 -15.91 -2.96 11.89
N LEU A 547 -16.92 -3.85 11.88
CA LEU A 547 -18.33 -3.50 12.12
C LEU A 547 -18.97 -4.31 13.26
N TYR A 548 -18.19 -4.80 14.23
CA TYR A 548 -18.68 -5.67 15.28
C TYR A 548 -19.81 -5.04 16.12
N PHE A 549 -19.82 -3.72 16.24
CA PHE A 549 -20.89 -2.98 16.91
C PHE A 549 -22.26 -3.30 16.27
N ILE A 550 -22.37 -3.18 14.96
CA ILE A 550 -23.63 -3.41 14.23
C ILE A 550 -24.00 -4.90 14.26
N ILE A 551 -23.02 -5.77 14.03
CA ILE A 551 -23.20 -7.22 13.97
C ILE A 551 -23.64 -7.78 15.30
N TYR A 552 -23.11 -7.28 16.41
CA TYR A 552 -23.49 -7.70 17.76
C TYR A 552 -24.99 -7.51 18.02
N PHE A 553 -25.54 -6.33 17.74
CA PHE A 553 -26.95 -6.06 17.95
C PHE A 553 -27.85 -6.80 16.97
N TYR A 554 -27.44 -6.91 15.71
CA TYR A 554 -28.17 -7.64 14.67
C TYR A 554 -28.33 -9.12 15.02
N THR A 555 -27.24 -9.82 15.33
CA THR A 555 -27.26 -11.25 15.64
C THR A 555 -28.00 -11.57 16.96
N LEU A 556 -27.91 -10.65 17.92
CA LEU A 556 -28.61 -10.82 19.21
C LEU A 556 -30.12 -10.65 19.04
N LYS A 557 -30.59 -9.76 18.17
CA LYS A 557 -31.98 -9.56 17.81
C LYS A 557 -32.53 -10.79 17.06
N ASP A 558 -31.82 -11.23 16.02
CA ASP A 558 -32.20 -12.41 15.19
C ASP A 558 -32.36 -13.68 16.03
N LEU A 559 -31.41 -13.95 16.93
CA LEU A 559 -31.48 -15.11 17.81
C LEU A 559 -32.66 -15.05 18.80
N LYS A 560 -32.93 -13.86 19.39
CA LYS A 560 -34.07 -13.69 20.30
C LYS A 560 -35.42 -13.95 19.62
N GLU A 561 -35.59 -13.41 18.40
CA GLU A 561 -36.81 -13.60 17.62
C GLU A 561 -37.04 -15.11 17.31
N LYS A 562 -36.00 -15.80 16.87
CA LYS A 562 -36.09 -17.23 16.51
C LYS A 562 -36.35 -18.15 17.71
N ILE A 563 -35.75 -17.84 18.86
CA ILE A 563 -35.97 -18.57 20.11
C ILE A 563 -37.40 -18.34 20.61
N ASN A 564 -37.91 -17.12 20.59
CA ASN A 564 -39.26 -16.79 21.01
C ASN A 564 -40.32 -17.47 20.11
N LEU A 565 -40.10 -17.47 18.80
CA LEU A 565 -40.97 -18.20 17.84
C LEU A 565 -41.02 -19.70 18.15
N SER A 566 -39.89 -20.33 18.46
CA SER A 566 -39.86 -21.74 18.79
C SER A 566 -40.52 -22.07 20.13
N LYS A 567 -40.42 -21.18 21.13
CA LYS A 567 -41.11 -21.32 22.41
C LYS A 567 -42.62 -21.19 22.24
N LYS A 568 -43.10 -20.30 21.36
CA LYS A 568 -44.54 -20.11 21.07
C LYS A 568 -45.14 -21.34 20.38
N ILE A 569 -44.47 -21.87 19.37
CA ILE A 569 -44.90 -23.08 18.64
C ILE A 569 -44.99 -24.32 19.60
N ASN A 570 -44.02 -24.46 20.51
CA ASN A 570 -44.07 -25.56 21.49
C ASN A 570 -45.20 -25.41 22.52
N ASN A 571 -45.52 -24.19 22.97
CA ASN A 571 -46.63 -23.96 23.88
C ASN A 571 -47.99 -24.20 23.21
N ASP A 572 -48.12 -23.82 21.92
CA ASP A 572 -49.33 -24.07 21.14
C ASP A 572 -49.57 -25.59 20.93
N ASN A 573 -48.50 -26.37 20.73
CA ASN A 573 -48.57 -27.83 20.59
C ASN A 573 -48.81 -28.57 21.92
N THR A 574 -48.49 -27.97 23.07
CA THR A 574 -48.79 -28.57 24.41
C THR A 574 -50.20 -28.25 24.88
N ASN A 575 -50.84 -27.21 24.33
CA ASN A 575 -52.22 -26.85 24.65
C ASN A 575 -53.25 -27.50 23.69
N SER A 576 -52.78 -28.15 22.61
CA SER A 576 -53.63 -28.86 21.63
C SER A 576 -53.64 -30.40 21.82
N ASN A 577 -52.94 -30.94 22.80
CA ASN A 577 -53.00 -32.31 23.28
C ASN A 577 -53.58 -32.33 24.70
#